data_57e32efd7b19f5d01f5def8715a1aa15
#
_entry.id   57e32efd7b19f5d01f5def8715a1aa15
#
_cell.length_a   1.000
_cell.length_b   1.000
_cell.length_c   1.000
_cell.angle_alpha   90.00
_cell.angle_beta   90.00
_cell.angle_gamma   90.00
#
_symmetry.space_group_name_H-M   'P 1'
#
loop_
_entity.id
_entity.type
_entity.pdbx_description
1 polymer ?
#
loop_
_entity_poly.entity_id
_entity_poly.type
_entity_poly.pdbx_seq_one_letter_code
_entity_poly.pdbx_strand_id
1 'polypeptide(L)'
;MWTRKLGRVNELIREFDNHGSSYFAYGFTHKFFGKPCQKHYFRNHSEISSIYGALESVSTVSGSMRRPIKYVLCSALSSCAKTLNWCLGIQIHSFMIRSGYEDNLFLSSALVDFYAKCYSILDAKKVFSDIKTHDQVSWTSLITGLSINGQGLEAFSLFKEMLCTQIKPNCLTFASVISACVGQNGSQHCSTLHTHTIKQGCDTNNFVVSSLIDCYANQGQIDDAVHLFVETSEKDIVVYNSMISGYSKNMYSEDALKLFVEMRGRNLGLTNHTLCTVLNACSSLALLLQGRQVHSLVIKMGSERNVFVGSALIDMYSKGGDIDEAQLVLDQTSEKNNVLWTSMIMGYAQCGRGSEALELFDCLLTKQELIPDHICLTAVLTACNHAGLLDKGVEYFNKMTSNYGLSPDIDQYACLIDLYARNGNLSKARDLIQEMPYDPNYVIWSSFLSSCKIYGNVELGREAADELVKMEPCNAAPYLTLAHVYARKGLWNEVAEVRRLMQQRRIRKPAGWSWVDDVTHQQSNEN
;
A
#
# COMPACT_ATOMS: atom_id res chain seq x y z
N MET A 1 22.06 -30.37 -8.29
CA MET A 1 22.27 -28.91 -8.32
C MET A 1 22.34 -28.29 -6.92
N TRP A 2 21.50 -28.74 -6.00
CA TRP A 2 21.51 -28.34 -4.56
C TRP A 2 22.83 -28.69 -3.84
N THR A 3 23.36 -29.87 -4.06
CA THR A 3 24.62 -30.33 -3.44
C THR A 3 25.83 -29.46 -3.78
N ARG A 4 25.90 -28.87 -4.99
CA ARG A 4 26.97 -27.94 -5.37
C ARG A 4 26.81 -26.53 -4.76
N LYS A 5 25.56 -26.04 -4.55
CA LYS A 5 25.31 -24.78 -3.85
C LYS A 5 25.60 -24.91 -2.34
N LEU A 6 25.26 -26.06 -1.75
CA LEU A 6 25.53 -26.38 -0.36
C LEU A 6 27.01 -26.55 -0.04
N GLY A 7 27.82 -27.09 -0.96
CA GLY A 7 29.27 -27.19 -0.82
C GLY A 7 29.95 -25.81 -0.66
N ARG A 8 29.53 -24.82 -1.47
CA ARG A 8 30.04 -23.45 -1.38
C ARG A 8 29.56 -22.70 -0.10
N VAL A 9 28.35 -22.98 0.38
CA VAL A 9 27.84 -22.41 1.62
C VAL A 9 28.64 -22.95 2.83
N ASN A 10 29.05 -24.21 2.80
CA ASN A 10 29.86 -24.80 3.88
C ASN A 10 31.32 -24.29 3.91
N GLU A 11 31.91 -23.92 2.77
CA GLU A 11 33.20 -23.23 2.71
C GLU A 11 33.10 -21.83 3.33
N LEU A 12 32.04 -21.10 3.03
CA LEU A 12 31.81 -19.76 3.55
C LEU A 12 31.44 -19.72 5.05
N ILE A 13 30.78 -20.77 5.56
CA ILE A 13 30.50 -20.91 7.00
C ILE A 13 31.81 -21.16 7.77
N ARG A 14 32.76 -21.91 7.21
CA ARG A 14 34.09 -22.09 7.83
C ARG A 14 34.91 -20.79 7.82
N GLU A 15 34.76 -19.94 6.80
CA GLU A 15 35.37 -18.60 6.80
C GLU A 15 34.69 -17.64 7.79
N PHE A 16 33.41 -17.82 8.08
CA PHE A 16 32.66 -17.02 9.07
C PHE A 16 33.07 -17.32 10.51
N ASP A 17 33.33 -18.58 10.86
CA ASP A 17 33.78 -18.97 12.18
C ASP A 17 35.21 -18.45 12.50
N ASN A 18 35.97 -18.06 11.45
CA ASN A 18 37.35 -17.57 11.61
C ASN A 18 37.49 -16.03 11.61
N HIS A 19 36.48 -15.26 11.20
CA HIS A 19 36.57 -13.80 11.11
C HIS A 19 35.26 -13.11 11.52
N GLY A 20 35.15 -12.76 12.82
CA GLY A 20 34.04 -12.02 13.47
C GLY A 20 33.23 -11.00 12.62
N SER A 21 32.08 -11.28 12.47
CA SER A 21 30.68 -10.83 12.48
C SER A 21 30.15 -9.54 11.84
N SER A 22 30.81 -8.54 11.37
CA SER A 22 30.06 -7.33 10.90
C SER A 22 30.25 -6.91 9.44
N TYR A 23 31.27 -7.32 8.76
CA TYR A 23 31.58 -6.90 7.37
C TYR A 23 31.12 -7.87 6.28
N PHE A 24 30.80 -9.11 6.61
CA PHE A 24 30.51 -10.16 5.62
C PHE A 24 29.07 -10.17 5.09
N ALA A 25 28.12 -9.68 5.86
CA ALA A 25 26.71 -9.66 5.44
C ALA A 25 26.45 -8.79 4.19
N TYR A 26 27.21 -7.71 4.01
CA TYR A 26 27.06 -6.80 2.86
C TYR A 26 27.65 -7.34 1.55
N GLY A 27 28.74 -8.10 1.62
CA GLY A 27 29.40 -8.67 0.45
C GLY A 27 28.69 -9.91 -0.11
N PHE A 28 27.94 -10.61 0.73
CA PHE A 28 27.30 -11.88 0.38
C PHE A 28 26.05 -11.72 -0.48
N THR A 29 25.22 -10.70 -0.20
CA THR A 29 24.00 -10.43 -0.95
C THR A 29 24.25 -9.92 -2.36
N HIS A 30 25.33 -9.14 -2.56
CA HIS A 30 25.63 -8.54 -3.85
C HIS A 30 26.24 -9.54 -4.87
N LYS A 31 26.94 -10.56 -4.41
CA LYS A 31 27.67 -11.50 -5.28
C LYS A 31 26.85 -12.70 -5.77
N PHE A 32 25.74 -13.01 -5.10
CA PHE A 32 24.94 -14.21 -5.40
C PHE A 32 23.54 -13.95 -5.96
N PHE A 33 22.93 -12.78 -5.74
CA PHE A 33 21.53 -12.55 -6.06
C PHE A 33 21.22 -11.35 -6.97
N GLY A 34 22.21 -10.55 -7.36
CA GLY A 34 22.06 -9.50 -8.39
C GLY A 34 21.02 -8.40 -8.11
N LYS A 35 20.41 -8.38 -6.92
CA LYS A 35 19.52 -7.30 -6.44
C LYS A 35 19.74 -7.11 -4.94
N PRO A 36 19.88 -5.85 -4.46
CA PRO A 36 19.99 -5.58 -3.04
C PRO A 36 18.64 -5.90 -2.36
N CYS A 37 18.66 -6.87 -1.43
CA CYS A 37 17.56 -7.07 -0.51
C CYS A 37 17.52 -5.85 0.40
N GLN A 38 16.60 -4.91 0.15
CA GLN A 38 16.43 -3.69 0.92
C GLN A 38 15.91 -4.01 2.33
N LYS A 39 16.78 -3.69 3.32
CA LYS A 39 16.46 -3.21 4.66
C LYS A 39 15.30 -3.88 5.41
N HIS A 40 15.59 -4.99 6.12
CA HIS A 40 15.05 -5.23 7.45
C HIS A 40 16.13 -5.93 8.29
N TYR A 41 17.10 -5.17 8.77
CA TYR A 41 18.05 -5.62 9.78
C TYR A 41 17.57 -5.18 11.17
N PHE A 42 17.41 -6.19 12.06
CA PHE A 42 17.36 -6.09 13.51
C PHE A 42 16.19 -5.32 14.17
N ARG A 43 15.07 -6.00 14.33
CA ARG A 43 14.16 -5.75 15.46
C ARG A 43 14.11 -7.00 16.35
N ASN A 44 14.52 -6.82 17.63
CA ASN A 44 14.43 -7.70 18.79
C ASN A 44 15.60 -8.67 19.04
N HIS A 45 16.59 -8.21 19.81
CA HIS A 45 17.64 -9.02 20.43
C HIS A 45 17.08 -10.17 21.31
N SER A 46 15.89 -10.04 21.91
CA SER A 46 15.26 -11.06 22.75
C SER A 46 14.76 -12.29 21.97
N GLU A 47 14.23 -12.11 20.76
CA GLU A 47 13.77 -13.21 19.90
C GLU A 47 14.96 -13.97 19.28
N ILE A 48 16.03 -13.27 18.94
CA ILE A 48 17.27 -13.86 18.46
C ILE A 48 17.92 -14.72 19.54
N SER A 49 17.96 -14.25 20.80
CA SER A 49 18.43 -15.02 21.94
C SER A 49 17.60 -16.27 22.18
N SER A 50 16.28 -16.23 21.98
CA SER A 50 15.41 -17.40 22.09
C SER A 50 15.69 -18.43 21.00
N ILE A 51 16.01 -18.00 19.78
CA ILE A 51 16.37 -18.87 18.65
C ILE A 51 17.75 -19.49 18.86
N TYR A 52 18.73 -18.73 19.35
CA TYR A 52 20.05 -19.25 19.70
C TYR A 52 19.97 -20.23 20.85
N GLY A 53 19.18 -19.96 21.89
CA GLY A 53 18.94 -20.91 23.00
C GLY A 53 18.26 -22.20 22.52
N ALA A 54 17.34 -22.14 21.56
CA ALA A 54 16.75 -23.32 20.94
C ALA A 54 17.76 -24.10 20.09
N LEU A 55 18.69 -23.42 19.39
CA LEU A 55 19.74 -24.07 18.60
C LEU A 55 20.88 -24.60 19.48
N GLU A 56 21.25 -23.96 20.58
CA GLU A 56 22.18 -24.51 21.55
C GLU A 56 21.63 -25.78 22.17
N SER A 57 20.32 -25.82 22.48
CA SER A 57 19.68 -27.06 22.93
C SER A 57 19.68 -28.15 21.86
N VAL A 58 19.58 -27.77 20.55
CA VAL A 58 19.73 -28.70 19.42
C VAL A 58 21.21 -29.16 19.26
N SER A 59 22.19 -28.26 19.43
CA SER A 59 23.61 -28.60 19.30
C SER A 59 24.10 -29.48 20.47
N THR A 60 23.63 -29.23 21.68
CA THR A 60 23.92 -30.07 22.85
C THR A 60 23.25 -31.44 22.76
N VAL A 61 22.09 -31.56 22.13
CA VAL A 61 21.41 -32.84 21.85
C VAL A 61 22.07 -33.60 20.69
N SER A 62 22.73 -32.92 19.73
CA SER A 62 23.46 -33.58 18.64
C SER A 62 24.75 -34.29 19.13
N GLY A 63 25.33 -33.83 20.23
CA GLY A 63 26.47 -34.49 20.88
C GLY A 63 26.11 -35.81 21.60
N SER A 64 24.84 -36.06 21.86
CA SER A 64 24.33 -37.27 22.52
C SER A 64 23.41 -38.02 21.60
N MET A 65 23.80 -38.63 20.52
CA MET A 65 23.09 -39.57 19.61
C MET A 65 21.52 -39.54 19.58
N ARG A 66 20.88 -38.51 20.13
CA ARG A 66 19.43 -38.31 20.04
C ARG A 66 19.12 -37.33 18.92
N ARG A 67 18.40 -37.82 17.90
CA ARG A 67 17.91 -36.98 16.79
C ARG A 67 17.08 -35.81 17.32
N PRO A 68 17.30 -34.55 16.85
CA PRO A 68 16.49 -33.41 17.24
C PRO A 68 15.00 -33.67 17.03
N ILE A 69 14.20 -33.24 17.98
CA ILE A 69 12.75 -33.43 17.91
C ILE A 69 12.20 -32.57 16.79
N LYS A 70 11.45 -33.18 15.88
CA LYS A 70 10.83 -32.50 14.71
C LYS A 70 10.09 -31.19 15.06
N TYR A 71 9.51 -31.11 16.25
CA TYR A 71 8.78 -29.92 16.73
C TYR A 71 9.72 -28.73 16.99
N VAL A 72 10.95 -28.98 17.46
CA VAL A 72 11.95 -27.92 17.69
C VAL A 72 12.40 -27.32 16.36
N LEU A 73 12.66 -28.16 15.35
CA LEU A 73 13.03 -27.69 14.01
C LEU A 73 11.90 -26.89 13.35
N CYS A 74 10.64 -27.36 13.48
CA CYS A 74 9.48 -26.63 12.98
C CYS A 74 9.31 -25.26 13.65
N SER A 75 9.44 -25.22 14.99
CA SER A 75 9.36 -23.97 15.75
C SER A 75 10.50 -23.01 15.37
N ALA A 76 11.71 -23.51 15.17
CA ALA A 76 12.85 -22.71 14.72
C ALA A 76 12.63 -22.16 13.30
N LEU A 77 12.12 -22.98 12.34
CA LEU A 77 11.77 -22.52 11.00
C LEU A 77 10.67 -21.46 11.04
N SER A 78 9.62 -21.66 11.83
CA SER A 78 8.54 -20.68 12.00
C SER A 78 9.04 -19.35 12.58
N SER A 79 9.99 -19.41 13.51
CA SER A 79 10.65 -18.21 14.06
C SER A 79 11.53 -17.53 13.01
N CYS A 80 12.29 -18.28 12.21
CA CYS A 80 13.07 -17.74 11.08
C CYS A 80 12.16 -17.09 10.03
N ALA A 81 10.99 -17.67 9.77
CA ALA A 81 9.99 -17.09 8.85
C ALA A 81 9.43 -15.76 9.36
N LYS A 82 9.18 -15.63 10.67
CA LYS A 82 8.69 -14.40 11.31
C LYS A 82 9.75 -13.30 11.34
N THR A 83 11.00 -13.67 11.63
CA THR A 83 12.13 -12.73 11.74
C THR A 83 12.83 -12.49 10.40
N LEU A 84 12.39 -13.14 9.32
CA LEU A 84 13.02 -13.13 7.99
C LEU A 84 14.52 -13.52 8.04
N ASN A 85 14.88 -14.40 8.97
CA ASN A 85 16.27 -14.82 9.13
C ASN A 85 16.63 -15.93 8.14
N TRP A 86 17.02 -15.50 6.95
CA TRP A 86 17.37 -16.35 5.82
C TRP A 86 18.53 -17.30 6.13
N CYS A 87 19.61 -16.76 6.72
CA CYS A 87 20.83 -17.54 6.96
C CYS A 87 20.57 -18.74 7.89
N LEU A 88 19.84 -18.53 8.97
CA LEU A 88 19.52 -19.57 9.94
C LEU A 88 18.56 -20.60 9.34
N GLY A 89 17.55 -20.17 8.58
CA GLY A 89 16.61 -21.07 7.94
C GLY A 89 17.27 -22.03 6.95
N ILE A 90 18.25 -21.56 6.17
CA ILE A 90 19.04 -22.44 5.27
C ILE A 90 19.90 -23.44 6.07
N GLN A 91 20.48 -23.05 7.18
CA GLN A 91 21.25 -23.96 8.04
C GLN A 91 20.35 -25.08 8.57
N ILE A 92 19.15 -24.73 9.03
CA ILE A 92 18.15 -25.72 9.49
C ILE A 92 17.76 -26.65 8.33
N HIS A 93 17.51 -26.14 7.13
CA HIS A 93 17.22 -26.96 5.95
C HIS A 93 18.38 -27.90 5.63
N SER A 94 19.62 -27.41 5.62
CA SER A 94 20.81 -28.23 5.42
C SER A 94 20.97 -29.33 6.47
N PHE A 95 20.62 -29.03 7.72
CA PHE A 95 20.60 -29.99 8.81
C PHE A 95 19.51 -31.05 8.60
N MET A 96 18.32 -30.67 8.16
CA MET A 96 17.22 -31.59 7.87
C MET A 96 17.60 -32.59 6.78
N ILE A 97 18.24 -32.15 5.70
CA ILE A 97 18.73 -33.00 4.62
C ILE A 97 19.73 -34.01 5.17
N ARG A 98 20.75 -33.56 5.91
CA ARG A 98 21.79 -34.45 6.49
C ARG A 98 21.26 -35.46 7.49
N SER A 99 20.20 -35.09 8.19
CA SER A 99 19.59 -35.91 9.23
C SER A 99 18.47 -36.83 8.70
N GLY A 100 18.18 -36.81 7.38
CA GLY A 100 17.18 -37.66 6.73
C GLY A 100 15.74 -37.27 7.08
N TYR A 101 15.48 -35.96 7.31
CA TYR A 101 14.13 -35.44 7.55
C TYR A 101 13.45 -34.92 6.27
N GLU A 102 14.02 -35.14 5.09
CA GLU A 102 13.49 -34.66 3.80
C GLU A 102 12.07 -35.13 3.52
N ASP A 103 11.76 -36.39 3.86
CA ASP A 103 10.44 -36.98 3.66
C ASP A 103 9.43 -36.64 4.80
N ASN A 104 9.78 -35.77 5.73
CA ASN A 104 8.88 -35.44 6.82
C ASN A 104 7.94 -34.30 6.40
N LEU A 105 6.70 -34.63 6.08
CA LEU A 105 5.66 -33.71 5.59
C LEU A 105 5.51 -32.46 6.47
N PHE A 106 5.51 -32.62 7.80
CA PHE A 106 5.35 -31.52 8.74
C PHE A 106 6.48 -30.48 8.66
N LEU A 107 7.72 -30.96 8.51
CA LEU A 107 8.89 -30.09 8.35
C LEU A 107 8.99 -29.50 6.95
N SER A 108 8.63 -30.25 5.93
CA SER A 108 8.60 -29.76 4.55
C SER A 108 7.56 -28.63 4.38
N SER A 109 6.37 -28.75 5.01
CA SER A 109 5.38 -27.67 5.03
C SER A 109 5.88 -26.41 5.74
N ALA A 110 6.62 -26.57 6.84
CA ALA A 110 7.27 -25.44 7.54
C ALA A 110 8.38 -24.79 6.69
N LEU A 111 9.11 -25.59 5.89
CA LEU A 111 10.11 -25.05 4.94
C LEU A 111 9.44 -24.28 3.80
N VAL A 112 8.32 -24.75 3.27
CA VAL A 112 7.54 -24.01 2.26
C VAL A 112 7.13 -22.65 2.82
N ASP A 113 6.58 -22.60 4.04
CA ASP A 113 6.20 -21.36 4.72
C ASP A 113 7.40 -20.42 4.93
N PHE A 114 8.54 -20.98 5.38
CA PHE A 114 9.77 -20.22 5.59
C PHE A 114 10.27 -19.58 4.29
N TYR A 115 10.45 -20.37 3.22
CA TYR A 115 10.94 -19.84 1.95
C TYR A 115 10.00 -18.81 1.35
N ALA A 116 8.70 -19.04 1.43
CA ALA A 116 7.69 -18.14 0.92
C ALA A 116 7.69 -16.78 1.65
N LYS A 117 7.76 -16.78 2.99
CA LYS A 117 7.85 -15.54 3.79
C LYS A 117 9.17 -14.80 3.61
N CYS A 118 10.26 -15.51 3.33
CA CYS A 118 11.54 -14.92 2.98
C CYS A 118 11.65 -14.47 1.51
N TYR A 119 10.54 -14.32 0.80
CA TYR A 119 10.46 -13.86 -0.60
C TYR A 119 11.18 -14.77 -1.61
N SER A 120 11.49 -16.02 -1.27
CA SER A 120 12.06 -17.02 -2.17
C SER A 120 11.02 -18.02 -2.66
N ILE A 121 10.06 -17.52 -3.43
CA ILE A 121 8.93 -18.34 -3.89
C ILE A 121 9.35 -19.51 -4.79
N LEU A 122 10.44 -19.34 -5.55
CA LEU A 122 10.97 -20.42 -6.39
C LEU A 122 11.47 -21.61 -5.57
N ASP A 123 12.12 -21.35 -4.43
CA ASP A 123 12.59 -22.39 -3.54
C ASP A 123 11.42 -23.01 -2.75
N ALA A 124 10.40 -22.19 -2.38
CA ALA A 124 9.16 -22.71 -1.80
C ALA A 124 8.44 -23.69 -2.73
N LYS A 125 8.31 -23.35 -4.02
CA LYS A 125 7.74 -24.22 -5.06
C LYS A 125 8.53 -25.52 -5.23
N LYS A 126 9.86 -25.45 -5.19
CA LYS A 126 10.70 -26.67 -5.29
C LYS A 126 10.48 -27.59 -4.11
N VAL A 127 10.54 -27.05 -2.87
CA VAL A 127 10.28 -27.86 -1.67
C VAL A 127 8.87 -28.45 -1.74
N PHE A 128 7.89 -27.68 -2.21
CA PHE A 128 6.53 -28.19 -2.37
C PHE A 128 6.50 -29.34 -3.40
N SER A 129 7.15 -29.20 -4.57
CA SER A 129 7.16 -30.27 -5.59
C SER A 129 7.88 -31.54 -5.16
N ASP A 130 8.82 -31.44 -4.21
CA ASP A 130 9.54 -32.59 -3.67
C ASP A 130 8.74 -33.38 -2.63
N ILE A 131 7.60 -32.84 -2.14
CA ILE A 131 6.69 -33.52 -1.21
C ILE A 131 5.93 -34.61 -1.96
N LYS A 132 6.09 -35.88 -1.53
CA LYS A 132 5.44 -37.04 -2.16
C LYS A 132 3.93 -37.07 -1.98
N THR A 133 3.45 -36.66 -0.82
CA THR A 133 2.03 -36.59 -0.48
C THR A 133 1.73 -35.29 0.21
N HIS A 134 0.92 -34.45 -0.44
CA HIS A 134 0.54 -33.17 0.12
C HIS A 134 -0.57 -33.32 1.16
N ASP A 135 -0.56 -32.43 2.16
CA ASP A 135 -1.63 -32.25 3.13
C ASP A 135 -2.23 -30.84 3.03
N GLN A 136 -3.26 -30.57 3.81
CA GLN A 136 -3.90 -29.25 3.85
C GLN A 136 -2.91 -28.14 4.23
N VAL A 137 -1.91 -28.44 5.07
CA VAL A 137 -0.94 -27.45 5.55
C VAL A 137 0.04 -27.06 4.45
N SER A 138 0.58 -28.05 3.70
CA SER A 138 1.51 -27.80 2.60
C SER A 138 0.88 -26.96 1.48
N TRP A 139 -0.36 -27.27 1.09
CA TRP A 139 -1.12 -26.48 0.13
C TRP A 139 -1.35 -25.05 0.62
N THR A 140 -1.86 -24.91 1.86
CA THR A 140 -2.14 -23.59 2.45
C THR A 140 -0.88 -22.75 2.57
N SER A 141 0.26 -23.34 2.96
CA SER A 141 1.54 -22.65 3.09
C SER A 141 2.02 -22.06 1.76
N LEU A 142 1.93 -22.84 0.67
CA LEU A 142 2.34 -22.34 -0.65
C LEU A 142 1.37 -21.29 -1.19
N ILE A 143 0.05 -21.50 -1.06
CA ILE A 143 -0.98 -20.53 -1.47
C ILE A 143 -0.80 -19.20 -0.73
N THR A 144 -0.62 -19.26 0.60
CA THR A 144 -0.36 -18.06 1.42
C THR A 144 0.93 -17.37 1.00
N GLY A 145 1.96 -18.17 0.71
CA GLY A 145 3.24 -17.68 0.22
C GLY A 145 3.13 -16.93 -1.11
N LEU A 146 2.41 -17.49 -2.07
CA LEU A 146 2.13 -16.84 -3.35
C LEU A 146 1.35 -15.53 -3.17
N SER A 147 0.35 -15.53 -2.25
CA SER A 147 -0.43 -14.33 -1.91
C SER A 147 0.47 -13.21 -1.38
N ILE A 148 1.32 -13.49 -0.38
CA ILE A 148 2.24 -12.53 0.24
C ILE A 148 3.24 -11.97 -0.79
N ASN A 149 3.66 -12.80 -1.77
CA ASN A 149 4.58 -12.39 -2.82
C ASN A 149 3.91 -11.71 -4.03
N GLY A 150 2.62 -11.35 -3.94
CA GLY A 150 1.89 -10.66 -4.99
C GLY A 150 1.60 -11.50 -6.24
N GLN A 151 1.73 -12.83 -6.15
CA GLN A 151 1.48 -13.77 -7.26
C GLN A 151 0.04 -14.31 -7.20
N GLY A 152 -0.95 -13.42 -7.21
CA GLY A 152 -2.36 -13.75 -7.00
C GLY A 152 -2.93 -14.74 -8.01
N LEU A 153 -2.60 -14.60 -9.30
CA LEU A 153 -3.08 -15.51 -10.35
C LEU A 153 -2.56 -16.94 -10.16
N GLU A 154 -1.29 -17.08 -9.73
CA GLU A 154 -0.72 -18.39 -9.44
C GLU A 154 -1.32 -19.00 -8.16
N ALA A 155 -1.55 -18.18 -7.12
CA ALA A 155 -2.23 -18.62 -5.91
C ALA A 155 -3.62 -19.19 -6.22
N PHE A 156 -4.37 -18.49 -7.08
CA PHE A 156 -5.68 -18.95 -7.52
C PHE A 156 -5.63 -20.22 -8.38
N SER A 157 -4.63 -20.36 -9.27
CA SER A 157 -4.43 -21.58 -10.05
C SER A 157 -4.12 -22.77 -9.13
N LEU A 158 -3.23 -22.58 -8.17
CA LEU A 158 -2.88 -23.61 -7.20
C LEU A 158 -4.07 -24.00 -6.30
N PHE A 159 -4.92 -23.04 -5.94
CA PHE A 159 -6.17 -23.32 -5.23
C PHE A 159 -7.13 -24.20 -6.06
N LYS A 160 -7.25 -23.95 -7.37
CA LYS A 160 -8.03 -24.82 -8.26
C LYS A 160 -7.47 -26.23 -8.31
N GLU A 161 -6.15 -26.39 -8.36
CA GLU A 161 -5.51 -27.71 -8.29
C GLU A 161 -5.83 -28.40 -6.96
N MET A 162 -5.74 -27.68 -5.84
CA MET A 162 -6.13 -28.22 -4.53
C MET A 162 -7.59 -28.73 -4.53
N LEU A 163 -8.53 -27.98 -5.14
CA LEU A 163 -9.93 -28.39 -5.24
C LEU A 163 -10.13 -29.67 -6.08
N CYS A 164 -9.22 -29.97 -7.02
CA CYS A 164 -9.23 -31.21 -7.79
C CYS A 164 -8.70 -32.41 -6.99
N THR A 165 -8.06 -32.18 -5.85
CA THR A 165 -7.61 -33.22 -4.93
C THR A 165 -8.74 -33.60 -3.94
N GLN A 166 -8.52 -34.65 -3.14
CA GLN A 166 -9.44 -34.97 -2.05
C GLN A 166 -9.23 -34.11 -0.79
N ILE A 167 -8.27 -33.17 -0.83
CA ILE A 167 -7.89 -32.31 0.29
C ILE A 167 -8.80 -31.09 0.32
N LYS A 168 -9.59 -30.94 1.39
CA LYS A 168 -10.51 -29.80 1.55
C LYS A 168 -9.75 -28.55 2.00
N PRO A 169 -9.96 -27.39 1.33
CA PRO A 169 -9.48 -26.11 1.83
C PRO A 169 -10.06 -25.79 3.21
N ASN A 170 -9.28 -25.12 4.06
CA ASN A 170 -9.75 -24.57 5.34
C ASN A 170 -9.98 -23.05 5.25
N CYS A 171 -10.49 -22.44 6.31
CA CYS A 171 -10.77 -21.01 6.34
C CYS A 171 -9.50 -20.16 6.08
N LEU A 172 -8.31 -20.60 6.52
CA LEU A 172 -7.06 -19.92 6.25
C LEU A 172 -6.68 -19.98 4.77
N THR A 173 -6.89 -21.12 4.10
CA THR A 173 -6.69 -21.26 2.66
C THR A 173 -7.58 -20.27 1.90
N PHE A 174 -8.87 -20.20 2.26
CA PHE A 174 -9.81 -19.25 1.64
C PHE A 174 -9.38 -17.81 1.86
N ALA A 175 -9.09 -17.41 3.10
CA ALA A 175 -8.63 -16.05 3.40
C ALA A 175 -7.39 -15.67 2.57
N SER A 176 -6.41 -16.60 2.45
CA SER A 176 -5.20 -16.37 1.66
C SER A 176 -5.45 -16.20 0.16
N VAL A 177 -6.32 -17.04 -0.43
CA VAL A 177 -6.67 -16.93 -1.85
C VAL A 177 -7.48 -15.67 -2.13
N ILE A 178 -8.43 -15.33 -1.28
CA ILE A 178 -9.24 -14.11 -1.41
C ILE A 178 -8.34 -12.88 -1.34
N SER A 179 -7.43 -12.82 -0.35
CA SER A 179 -6.46 -11.74 -0.23
C SER A 179 -5.52 -11.63 -1.45
N ALA A 180 -5.16 -12.78 -2.05
CA ALA A 180 -4.37 -12.81 -3.28
C ALA A 180 -5.08 -12.21 -4.50
N CYS A 181 -6.41 -12.26 -4.53
CA CYS A 181 -7.23 -11.72 -5.62
C CYS A 181 -7.46 -10.20 -5.52
N VAL A 182 -7.09 -9.55 -4.43
CA VAL A 182 -7.33 -8.11 -4.19
C VAL A 182 -6.53 -7.20 -5.15
N GLY A 183 -5.43 -7.65 -5.75
CA GLY A 183 -4.47 -6.76 -6.43
C GLY A 183 -4.52 -6.68 -7.95
N GLN A 184 -5.00 -7.67 -8.68
CA GLN A 184 -4.96 -7.68 -10.16
C GLN A 184 -6.09 -8.53 -10.75
N ASN A 185 -6.96 -7.92 -11.59
CA ASN A 185 -7.99 -8.60 -12.42
C ASN A 185 -8.84 -9.68 -11.70
N GLY A 186 -8.79 -9.69 -10.36
CA GLY A 186 -9.41 -10.70 -9.52
C GLY A 186 -10.91 -10.50 -9.28
N SER A 187 -11.49 -9.42 -9.83
CA SER A 187 -12.91 -9.07 -9.60
C SER A 187 -13.88 -10.20 -9.91
N GLN A 188 -13.62 -10.95 -10.98
CA GLN A 188 -14.48 -12.09 -11.38
C GLN A 188 -14.37 -13.29 -10.43
N HIS A 189 -13.37 -13.32 -9.56
CA HIS A 189 -13.12 -14.48 -8.69
C HIS A 189 -13.68 -14.32 -7.28
N CYS A 190 -13.94 -13.07 -6.82
CA CYS A 190 -14.41 -12.82 -5.46
C CYS A 190 -15.76 -13.50 -5.18
N SER A 191 -16.76 -13.32 -6.04
CA SER A 191 -18.08 -13.94 -5.89
C SER A 191 -18.02 -15.48 -5.97
N THR A 192 -17.15 -16.01 -6.83
CA THR A 192 -16.93 -17.46 -6.93
C THR A 192 -16.31 -18.01 -5.65
N LEU A 193 -15.29 -17.35 -5.12
CA LEU A 193 -14.65 -17.72 -3.85
C LEU A 193 -15.63 -17.60 -2.69
N HIS A 194 -16.44 -16.55 -2.63
CA HIS A 194 -17.48 -16.37 -1.62
C HIS A 194 -18.48 -17.54 -1.65
N THR A 195 -18.92 -17.97 -2.84
CA THR A 195 -19.79 -19.14 -2.97
C THR A 195 -19.12 -20.42 -2.45
N HIS A 196 -17.81 -20.58 -2.66
CA HIS A 196 -17.07 -21.71 -2.12
C HIS A 196 -16.91 -21.67 -0.61
N THR A 197 -16.73 -20.47 0.00
CA THR A 197 -16.66 -20.32 1.47
C THR A 197 -17.97 -20.73 2.12
N ILE A 198 -19.12 -20.34 1.55
CA ILE A 198 -20.45 -20.75 2.04
C ILE A 198 -20.60 -22.30 1.96
N LYS A 199 -20.25 -22.91 0.81
CA LYS A 199 -20.34 -24.37 0.65
C LYS A 199 -19.48 -25.16 1.63
N GLN A 200 -18.38 -24.59 2.11
CA GLN A 200 -17.47 -25.22 3.07
C GLN A 200 -17.74 -24.81 4.53
N GLY A 201 -18.74 -23.95 4.78
CA GLY A 201 -19.05 -23.45 6.13
C GLY A 201 -17.96 -22.55 6.73
N CYS A 202 -17.23 -21.81 5.88
CA CYS A 202 -16.21 -20.85 6.29
C CYS A 202 -16.72 -19.40 6.29
N ASP A 203 -17.95 -19.17 5.91
CA ASP A 203 -18.59 -17.86 5.76
C ASP A 203 -18.78 -17.09 7.07
N THR A 204 -18.78 -17.79 8.22
CA THR A 204 -18.84 -17.17 9.55
C THR A 204 -17.47 -16.91 10.18
N ASN A 205 -16.39 -17.31 9.53
CA ASN A 205 -15.04 -17.12 10.06
C ASN A 205 -14.56 -15.68 9.82
N ASN A 206 -14.21 -14.93 10.87
CA ASN A 206 -13.83 -13.51 10.78
C ASN A 206 -12.64 -13.24 9.86
N PHE A 207 -11.67 -14.16 9.72
CA PHE A 207 -10.56 -13.98 8.76
C PHE A 207 -11.05 -14.08 7.31
N VAL A 208 -12.01 -14.96 7.03
CA VAL A 208 -12.60 -15.08 5.70
C VAL A 208 -13.50 -13.89 5.40
N VAL A 209 -14.35 -13.52 6.36
CA VAL A 209 -15.24 -12.36 6.24
C VAL A 209 -14.45 -11.08 5.99
N SER A 210 -13.39 -10.82 6.77
CA SER A 210 -12.56 -9.63 6.59
C SER A 210 -11.88 -9.60 5.22
N SER A 211 -11.36 -10.76 4.75
CA SER A 211 -10.75 -10.86 3.41
C SER A 211 -11.77 -10.65 2.28
N LEU A 212 -13.00 -11.12 2.44
CA LEU A 212 -14.09 -10.88 1.47
C LEU A 212 -14.51 -9.42 1.44
N ILE A 213 -14.67 -8.78 2.63
CA ILE A 213 -14.96 -7.34 2.73
C ILE A 213 -13.86 -6.53 2.01
N ASP A 214 -12.59 -6.82 2.30
CA ASP A 214 -11.46 -6.17 1.61
C ASP A 214 -11.50 -6.42 0.10
N CYS A 215 -11.84 -7.63 -0.34
CA CYS A 215 -11.94 -7.97 -1.76
C CYS A 215 -13.05 -7.17 -2.45
N TYR A 216 -14.27 -7.17 -1.92
CA TYR A 216 -15.40 -6.42 -2.47
C TYR A 216 -15.14 -4.91 -2.46
N ALA A 217 -14.63 -4.37 -1.35
CA ALA A 217 -14.31 -2.95 -1.22
C ALA A 217 -13.23 -2.48 -2.22
N ASN A 218 -12.17 -3.28 -2.45
CA ASN A 218 -11.14 -2.94 -3.43
C ASN A 218 -11.63 -3.01 -4.89
N GLN A 219 -12.77 -3.65 -5.13
CA GLN A 219 -13.44 -3.69 -6.44
C GLN A 219 -14.49 -2.57 -6.62
N GLY A 220 -14.66 -1.73 -5.61
CA GLY A 220 -15.71 -0.70 -5.61
C GLY A 220 -17.12 -1.26 -5.34
N GLN A 221 -17.25 -2.55 -5.02
CA GLN A 221 -18.53 -3.21 -4.69
C GLN A 221 -18.85 -3.02 -3.20
N ILE A 222 -19.00 -1.76 -2.78
CA ILE A 222 -19.14 -1.44 -1.37
C ILE A 222 -20.45 -1.99 -0.79
N ASP A 223 -21.52 -2.06 -1.57
CA ASP A 223 -22.81 -2.58 -1.13
C ASP A 223 -22.72 -4.06 -0.74
N ASP A 224 -22.00 -4.87 -1.52
CA ASP A 224 -21.77 -6.29 -1.21
C ASP A 224 -20.94 -6.45 0.06
N ALA A 225 -19.92 -5.58 0.26
CA ALA A 225 -19.13 -5.56 1.49
C ALA A 225 -20.00 -5.20 2.72
N VAL A 226 -20.91 -4.23 2.58
CA VAL A 226 -21.86 -3.83 3.64
C VAL A 226 -22.82 -4.97 3.96
N HIS A 227 -23.39 -5.63 2.96
CA HIS A 227 -24.26 -6.78 3.19
C HIS A 227 -23.55 -7.86 4.00
N LEU A 228 -22.36 -8.25 3.59
CA LEU A 228 -21.56 -9.24 4.30
C LEU A 228 -21.23 -8.81 5.73
N PHE A 229 -20.89 -7.53 5.93
CA PHE A 229 -20.64 -6.98 7.25
C PHE A 229 -21.90 -7.04 8.13
N VAL A 230 -23.08 -6.69 7.61
CA VAL A 230 -24.34 -6.70 8.37
C VAL A 230 -24.74 -8.12 8.75
N GLU A 231 -24.62 -9.10 7.84
CA GLU A 231 -24.99 -10.50 8.06
C GLU A 231 -24.08 -11.19 9.09
N THR A 232 -22.84 -10.73 9.27
CA THR A 232 -21.92 -11.31 10.24
C THR A 232 -22.43 -11.06 11.66
N SER A 233 -22.73 -12.12 12.41
CA SER A 233 -23.30 -12.05 13.75
C SER A 233 -22.29 -11.59 14.80
N GLU A 234 -21.08 -12.16 14.81
CA GLU A 234 -20.01 -11.83 15.74
C GLU A 234 -18.86 -11.14 15.00
N LYS A 235 -18.74 -9.84 15.19
CA LYS A 235 -17.72 -9.01 14.54
C LYS A 235 -16.59 -8.72 15.51
N ASP A 236 -15.39 -9.11 15.15
CA ASP A 236 -14.18 -8.76 15.88
C ASP A 236 -13.53 -7.47 15.33
N ILE A 237 -12.41 -7.10 15.92
CA ILE A 237 -11.62 -5.92 15.51
C ILE A 237 -11.17 -5.98 14.05
N VAL A 238 -10.92 -7.19 13.50
CA VAL A 238 -10.41 -7.36 12.14
C VAL A 238 -11.51 -7.05 11.14
N VAL A 239 -12.72 -7.56 11.37
CA VAL A 239 -13.91 -7.30 10.52
C VAL A 239 -14.27 -5.81 10.52
N TYR A 240 -14.25 -5.14 11.69
CA TYR A 240 -14.48 -3.69 11.76
C TYR A 240 -13.42 -2.92 10.99
N ASN A 241 -12.14 -3.25 11.17
CA ASN A 241 -11.04 -2.56 10.48
C ASN A 241 -11.12 -2.71 8.95
N SER A 242 -11.46 -3.90 8.44
CA SER A 242 -11.64 -4.11 7.01
C SER A 242 -12.80 -3.28 6.46
N MET A 243 -13.92 -3.17 7.19
CA MET A 243 -15.06 -2.37 6.74
C MET A 243 -14.77 -0.87 6.81
N ILE A 244 -14.13 -0.37 7.89
CA ILE A 244 -13.69 1.03 8.01
C ILE A 244 -12.71 1.38 6.88
N SER A 245 -11.77 0.48 6.58
CA SER A 245 -10.82 0.65 5.45
C SER A 245 -11.55 0.64 4.10
N GLY A 246 -12.51 -0.26 3.93
CA GLY A 246 -13.34 -0.35 2.73
C GLY A 246 -14.12 0.94 2.47
N TYR A 247 -14.77 1.48 3.47
CA TYR A 247 -15.46 2.78 3.37
C TYR A 247 -14.50 3.91 3.03
N SER A 248 -13.36 4.02 3.73
CA SER A 248 -12.37 5.07 3.50
C SER A 248 -11.82 5.04 2.07
N LYS A 249 -11.49 3.86 1.53
CA LYS A 249 -10.98 3.69 0.17
C LYS A 249 -12.01 4.05 -0.92
N ASN A 250 -13.28 3.83 -0.64
CA ASN A 250 -14.37 4.11 -1.58
C ASN A 250 -15.00 5.50 -1.38
N MET A 251 -14.34 6.40 -0.66
CA MET A 251 -14.78 7.78 -0.42
C MET A 251 -16.05 7.91 0.47
N TYR A 252 -16.42 6.86 1.19
CA TYR A 252 -17.50 6.87 2.19
C TYR A 252 -16.95 7.21 3.59
N SER A 253 -16.19 8.31 3.67
CA SER A 253 -15.44 8.67 4.89
C SER A 253 -16.33 8.96 6.08
N GLU A 254 -17.54 9.48 5.88
CA GLU A 254 -18.52 9.68 6.96
C GLU A 254 -18.97 8.34 7.57
N ASP A 255 -19.23 7.34 6.74
CA ASP A 255 -19.66 6.02 7.21
C ASP A 255 -18.52 5.27 7.89
N ALA A 256 -17.27 5.49 7.43
CA ALA A 256 -16.08 5.01 8.15
C ALA A 256 -16.01 5.58 9.58
N LEU A 257 -16.27 6.88 9.76
CA LEU A 257 -16.27 7.53 11.07
C LEU A 257 -17.44 7.05 11.96
N LYS A 258 -18.65 6.90 11.41
CA LYS A 258 -19.80 6.34 12.15
C LYS A 258 -19.49 4.93 12.65
N LEU A 259 -18.89 4.09 11.79
CA LEU A 259 -18.53 2.72 12.15
C LEU A 259 -17.41 2.67 13.20
N PHE A 260 -16.46 3.61 13.15
CA PHE A 260 -15.46 3.76 14.20
C PHE A 260 -16.08 4.11 15.57
N VAL A 261 -17.07 5.00 15.61
CA VAL A 261 -17.79 5.34 16.83
C VAL A 261 -18.53 4.12 17.38
N GLU A 262 -19.19 3.34 16.53
CA GLU A 262 -19.84 2.07 16.91
C GLU A 262 -18.84 1.07 17.50
N MET A 263 -17.70 0.86 16.82
CA MET A 263 -16.62 -0.02 17.27
C MET A 263 -16.14 0.36 18.68
N ARG A 264 -15.98 1.66 18.96
CA ARG A 264 -15.61 2.16 20.28
C ARG A 264 -16.71 1.92 21.32
N GLY A 265 -17.98 2.12 20.96
CA GLY A 265 -19.13 1.86 21.83
C GLY A 265 -19.22 0.40 22.27
N ARG A 266 -18.70 -0.52 21.47
CA ARG A 266 -18.59 -1.96 21.78
C ARG A 266 -17.35 -2.31 22.61
N ASN A 267 -16.51 -1.35 23.00
CA ASN A 267 -15.25 -1.55 23.72
C ASN A 267 -14.27 -2.48 22.99
N LEU A 268 -14.34 -2.55 21.67
CA LEU A 268 -13.35 -3.26 20.87
C LEU A 268 -12.02 -2.49 20.92
N GLY A 269 -10.92 -3.21 21.04
CA GLY A 269 -9.59 -2.62 21.06
C GLY A 269 -9.30 -1.82 19.78
N LEU A 270 -8.37 -0.86 19.85
CA LEU A 270 -7.92 -0.11 18.69
C LEU A 270 -6.52 -0.60 18.27
N THR A 271 -6.24 -0.54 16.97
CA THR A 271 -4.90 -0.82 16.43
C THR A 271 -4.35 0.42 15.74
N ASN A 272 -3.04 0.45 15.49
CA ASN A 272 -2.44 1.51 14.68
C ASN A 272 -3.09 1.61 13.29
N HIS A 273 -3.51 0.47 12.72
CA HIS A 273 -4.23 0.44 11.45
C HIS A 273 -5.59 1.16 11.54
N THR A 274 -6.37 0.89 12.61
CA THR A 274 -7.64 1.61 12.88
C THR A 274 -7.41 3.11 12.95
N LEU A 275 -6.40 3.55 13.73
CA LEU A 275 -6.08 4.96 13.91
C LEU A 275 -5.68 5.63 12.58
N CYS A 276 -4.80 5.00 11.78
CA CYS A 276 -4.41 5.51 10.47
C CYS A 276 -5.61 5.67 9.53
N THR A 277 -6.48 4.66 9.46
CA THR A 277 -7.63 4.68 8.56
C THR A 277 -8.64 5.77 8.96
N VAL A 278 -8.89 5.94 10.25
CA VAL A 278 -9.79 6.98 10.77
C VAL A 278 -9.19 8.37 10.58
N LEU A 279 -7.88 8.55 10.78
CA LEU A 279 -7.19 9.81 10.47
C LEU A 279 -7.27 10.15 8.98
N ASN A 280 -7.11 9.17 8.10
CA ASN A 280 -7.28 9.36 6.65
C ASN A 280 -8.73 9.76 6.30
N ALA A 281 -9.73 9.19 6.97
CA ALA A 281 -11.12 9.60 6.80
C ALA A 281 -11.37 11.04 7.28
N CYS A 282 -10.81 11.43 8.44
CA CYS A 282 -10.84 12.83 8.91
C CYS A 282 -10.14 13.78 7.93
N SER A 283 -8.99 13.36 7.41
CA SER A 283 -8.20 14.11 6.42
C SER A 283 -8.98 14.36 5.13
N SER A 284 -9.66 13.34 4.59
CA SER A 284 -10.43 13.45 3.34
C SER A 284 -11.64 14.38 3.45
N LEU A 285 -12.22 14.50 4.66
CA LEU A 285 -13.35 15.39 4.95
C LEU A 285 -12.91 16.74 5.56
N ALA A 286 -11.60 16.97 5.72
CA ALA A 286 -11.04 18.13 6.41
C ALA A 286 -11.62 18.37 7.83
N LEU A 287 -11.94 17.29 8.55
CA LEU A 287 -12.53 17.32 9.89
C LEU A 287 -11.46 17.46 10.98
N LEU A 288 -10.92 18.67 11.13
CA LEU A 288 -9.82 18.95 12.05
C LEU A 288 -10.15 18.64 13.52
N LEU A 289 -11.36 18.97 13.98
CA LEU A 289 -11.76 18.74 15.38
C LEU A 289 -11.82 17.25 15.73
N GLN A 290 -12.41 16.44 14.85
CA GLN A 290 -12.45 14.99 14.99
C GLN A 290 -11.05 14.38 14.90
N GLY A 291 -10.22 14.87 13.98
CA GLY A 291 -8.82 14.49 13.86
C GLY A 291 -8.03 14.73 15.15
N ARG A 292 -8.21 15.88 15.82
CA ARG A 292 -7.61 16.19 17.13
C ARG A 292 -8.08 15.23 18.23
N GLN A 293 -9.36 14.81 18.22
CA GLN A 293 -9.85 13.78 19.15
C GLN A 293 -9.17 12.44 18.92
N VAL A 294 -8.97 12.03 17.65
CA VAL A 294 -8.23 10.81 17.31
C VAL A 294 -6.76 10.93 17.70
N HIS A 295 -6.14 12.10 17.52
CA HIS A 295 -4.77 12.35 17.99
C HIS A 295 -4.64 12.16 19.52
N SER A 296 -5.62 12.61 20.29
CA SER A 296 -5.65 12.35 21.73
C SER A 296 -5.73 10.84 22.07
N LEU A 297 -6.36 10.03 21.22
CA LEU A 297 -6.36 8.57 21.37
C LEU A 297 -4.99 7.97 21.01
N VAL A 298 -4.33 8.49 19.98
CA VAL A 298 -2.96 8.09 19.61
C VAL A 298 -2.02 8.25 20.80
N ILE A 299 -2.08 9.41 21.48
CA ILE A 299 -1.30 9.72 22.69
C ILE A 299 -1.63 8.72 23.81
N LYS A 300 -2.91 8.52 24.11
CA LYS A 300 -3.34 7.59 25.17
C LYS A 300 -2.91 6.15 24.93
N MET A 301 -2.76 5.75 23.67
CA MET A 301 -2.31 4.40 23.29
C MET A 301 -0.79 4.27 23.19
N GLY A 302 -0.03 5.34 23.35
CA GLY A 302 1.42 5.35 23.13
C GLY A 302 1.83 5.04 21.69
N SER A 303 0.97 5.35 20.71
CA SER A 303 1.18 5.08 19.29
C SER A 303 1.91 6.21 18.54
N GLU A 304 2.36 7.25 19.24
CA GLU A 304 3.02 8.44 18.69
C GLU A 304 4.33 8.11 17.95
N ARG A 305 4.99 7.03 18.37
CA ARG A 305 6.24 6.55 17.74
C ARG A 305 6.02 5.76 16.46
N ASN A 306 4.77 5.45 16.13
CA ASN A 306 4.48 4.69 14.92
C ASN A 306 4.50 5.63 13.70
N VAL A 307 5.43 5.37 12.79
CA VAL A 307 5.67 6.19 11.58
C VAL A 307 4.42 6.33 10.71
N PHE A 308 3.62 5.27 10.58
CA PHE A 308 2.40 5.32 9.77
C PHE A 308 1.31 6.18 10.41
N VAL A 309 1.19 6.12 11.76
CA VAL A 309 0.27 6.98 12.50
C VAL A 309 0.73 8.44 12.41
N GLY A 310 2.04 8.69 12.57
CA GLY A 310 2.63 10.02 12.41
C GLY A 310 2.38 10.61 11.01
N SER A 311 2.57 9.82 9.96
CA SER A 311 2.28 10.22 8.58
C SER A 311 0.79 10.56 8.37
N ALA A 312 -0.13 9.76 8.92
CA ALA A 312 -1.56 10.02 8.84
C ALA A 312 -1.98 11.27 9.63
N LEU A 313 -1.34 11.56 10.77
CA LEU A 313 -1.53 12.79 11.54
C LEU A 313 -1.06 14.02 10.75
N ILE A 314 0.14 13.96 10.15
CA ILE A 314 0.67 15.04 9.32
C ILE A 314 -0.28 15.33 8.15
N ASP A 315 -0.77 14.30 7.45
CA ASP A 315 -1.72 14.48 6.35
C ASP A 315 -3.05 15.10 6.85
N MET A 316 -3.57 14.62 7.99
CA MET A 316 -4.81 15.13 8.58
C MET A 316 -4.69 16.61 8.98
N TYR A 317 -3.61 17.00 9.66
CA TYR A 317 -3.40 18.39 10.04
C TYR A 317 -3.16 19.28 8.84
N SER A 318 -2.37 18.84 7.86
CA SER A 318 -2.08 19.59 6.64
C SER A 318 -3.35 19.87 5.82
N LYS A 319 -4.20 18.87 5.59
CA LYS A 319 -5.46 19.05 4.88
C LYS A 319 -6.51 19.83 5.69
N GLY A 320 -6.41 19.76 7.01
CA GLY A 320 -7.17 20.61 7.92
C GLY A 320 -6.69 22.07 7.98
N GLY A 321 -5.58 22.40 7.29
CA GLY A 321 -5.00 23.74 7.24
C GLY A 321 -4.10 24.11 8.42
N ASP A 322 -3.79 23.17 9.31
CA ASP A 322 -3.00 23.38 10.53
C ASP A 322 -1.59 22.77 10.37
N ILE A 323 -0.80 23.39 9.50
CA ILE A 323 0.54 22.89 9.15
C ILE A 323 1.53 23.00 10.32
N ASP A 324 1.31 23.91 11.25
CA ASP A 324 2.17 24.10 12.40
C ASP A 324 2.02 22.92 13.40
N GLU A 325 0.79 22.41 13.60
CA GLU A 325 0.56 21.18 14.35
C GLU A 325 1.14 19.94 13.63
N ALA A 326 1.07 19.90 12.30
CA ALA A 326 1.73 18.85 11.52
C ALA A 326 3.25 18.85 11.75
N GLN A 327 3.88 20.03 11.81
CA GLN A 327 5.31 20.17 12.12
C GLN A 327 5.63 19.69 13.54
N LEU A 328 4.78 20.00 14.53
CA LEU A 328 4.96 19.50 15.91
C LEU A 328 4.92 17.97 15.97
N VAL A 329 4.00 17.32 15.25
CA VAL A 329 3.94 15.86 15.16
C VAL A 329 5.25 15.31 14.59
N LEU A 330 5.77 15.90 13.52
CA LEU A 330 7.05 15.50 12.93
C LEU A 330 8.20 15.66 13.94
N ASP A 331 8.25 16.77 14.68
CA ASP A 331 9.33 17.05 15.63
C ASP A 331 9.31 16.11 16.83
N GLN A 332 8.14 15.70 17.30
CA GLN A 332 7.95 14.75 18.40
C GLN A 332 8.26 13.31 18.02
N THR A 333 8.23 12.97 16.72
CA THR A 333 8.52 11.62 16.26
C THR A 333 10.03 11.35 16.34
N SER A 334 10.43 10.37 17.17
CA SER A 334 11.84 10.07 17.47
C SER A 334 12.60 9.46 16.29
N GLU A 335 11.94 8.61 15.48
CA GLU A 335 12.55 7.96 14.31
C GLU A 335 11.93 8.53 13.04
N LYS A 336 12.60 9.48 12.41
CA LYS A 336 12.16 10.07 11.15
C LYS A 336 12.67 9.25 9.97
N ASN A 337 11.80 8.92 9.05
CA ASN A 337 12.13 8.18 7.83
C ASN A 337 11.59 8.91 6.58
N ASN A 338 11.87 8.36 5.41
CA ASN A 338 11.41 8.94 4.14
C ASN A 338 9.89 9.17 4.11
N VAL A 339 9.09 8.29 4.73
CA VAL A 339 7.62 8.42 4.71
C VAL A 339 7.17 9.69 5.43
N LEU A 340 7.70 9.95 6.64
CA LEU A 340 7.37 11.15 7.42
C LEU A 340 7.84 12.42 6.72
N TRP A 341 9.08 12.42 6.19
CA TRP A 341 9.61 13.57 5.46
C TRP A 341 8.79 13.88 4.21
N THR A 342 8.44 12.85 3.43
CA THR A 342 7.59 13.00 2.24
C THR A 342 6.20 13.52 2.59
N SER A 343 5.60 13.02 3.69
CA SER A 343 4.30 13.51 4.16
C SER A 343 4.35 14.99 4.53
N MET A 344 5.43 15.44 5.17
CA MET A 344 5.58 16.85 5.53
C MET A 344 5.83 17.76 4.32
N ILE A 345 6.66 17.32 3.36
CA ILE A 345 6.88 18.05 2.09
C ILE A 345 5.54 18.20 1.35
N MET A 346 4.76 17.12 1.26
CA MET A 346 3.42 17.16 0.65
C MET A 346 2.46 18.05 1.44
N GLY A 347 2.52 18.03 2.78
CA GLY A 347 1.71 18.88 3.65
C GLY A 347 1.98 20.38 3.42
N TYR A 348 3.23 20.78 3.36
CA TYR A 348 3.61 22.16 3.00
C TYR A 348 3.10 22.54 1.61
N ALA A 349 3.25 21.64 0.62
CA ALA A 349 2.75 21.85 -0.73
C ALA A 349 1.23 22.10 -0.74
N GLN A 350 0.45 21.26 -0.06
CA GLN A 350 -1.02 21.37 0.01
C GLN A 350 -1.50 22.63 0.72
N CYS A 351 -0.76 23.09 1.73
CA CYS A 351 -1.05 24.34 2.44
C CYS A 351 -0.59 25.61 1.66
N GLY A 352 -0.09 25.47 0.42
CA GLY A 352 0.39 26.58 -0.39
C GLY A 352 1.75 27.12 0.03
N ARG A 353 2.45 26.45 0.96
CA ARG A 353 3.80 26.80 1.44
C ARG A 353 4.88 26.07 0.63
N GLY A 354 4.78 26.16 -0.71
CA GLY A 354 5.64 25.41 -1.63
C GLY A 354 7.14 25.76 -1.49
N SER A 355 7.48 27.00 -1.16
CA SER A 355 8.88 27.40 -0.94
C SER A 355 9.50 26.66 0.25
N GLU A 356 8.77 26.56 1.36
CA GLU A 356 9.21 25.84 2.56
C GLU A 356 9.30 24.34 2.31
N ALA A 357 8.39 23.77 1.49
CA ALA A 357 8.49 22.38 1.06
C ALA A 357 9.80 22.09 0.33
N LEU A 358 10.22 23.00 -0.58
CA LEU A 358 11.48 22.86 -1.34
C LEU A 358 12.70 23.09 -0.46
N GLU A 359 12.67 24.07 0.44
CA GLU A 359 13.75 24.31 1.40
C GLU A 359 13.97 23.10 2.31
N LEU A 360 12.88 22.47 2.79
CA LEU A 360 12.95 21.25 3.58
C LEU A 360 13.57 20.11 2.77
N PHE A 361 13.13 19.90 1.54
CA PHE A 361 13.65 18.85 0.65
C PHE A 361 15.15 19.05 0.38
N ASP A 362 15.58 20.24 0.00
CA ASP A 362 17.00 20.55 -0.29
C ASP A 362 17.88 20.41 0.97
N CYS A 363 17.35 20.79 2.15
CA CYS A 363 18.03 20.60 3.42
C CYS A 363 18.24 19.11 3.75
N LEU A 364 17.22 18.29 3.57
CA LEU A 364 17.28 16.84 3.84
C LEU A 364 18.22 16.11 2.88
N LEU A 365 18.25 16.50 1.61
CA LEU A 365 19.23 15.99 0.64
C LEU A 365 20.67 16.33 1.04
N THR A 366 20.90 17.57 1.46
CA THR A 366 22.24 18.03 1.88
C THR A 366 22.74 17.26 3.11
N LYS A 367 21.84 16.95 4.04
CA LYS A 367 22.15 16.16 5.25
C LYS A 367 22.18 14.64 4.99
N GLN A 368 21.84 14.19 3.81
CA GLN A 368 21.69 12.77 3.46
C GLN A 368 20.67 12.02 4.35
N GLU A 369 19.69 12.74 4.89
CA GLU A 369 18.60 12.19 5.70
C GLU A 369 17.44 11.62 4.86
N LEU A 370 17.38 11.97 3.56
CA LEU A 370 16.35 11.57 2.61
C LEU A 370 16.97 10.91 1.39
N ILE A 371 16.42 9.77 1.01
CA ILE A 371 16.70 9.12 -0.28
C ILE A 371 15.47 9.35 -1.15
N PRO A 372 15.55 10.20 -2.20
CA PRO A 372 14.41 10.48 -3.05
C PRO A 372 13.86 9.19 -3.70
N ASP A 373 12.55 9.04 -3.64
CA ASP A 373 11.80 8.02 -4.35
C ASP A 373 10.71 8.69 -5.22
N HIS A 374 9.94 7.92 -5.97
CA HIS A 374 8.89 8.45 -6.83
C HIS A 374 7.87 9.28 -6.05
N ILE A 375 7.47 8.84 -4.86
CA ILE A 375 6.45 9.53 -4.04
C ILE A 375 6.99 10.88 -3.55
N CYS A 376 8.24 10.91 -3.07
CA CYS A 376 8.89 12.14 -2.63
C CYS A 376 9.01 13.16 -3.76
N LEU A 377 9.44 12.73 -4.96
CA LEU A 377 9.58 13.60 -6.10
C LEU A 377 8.23 14.11 -6.64
N THR A 378 7.17 13.29 -6.55
CA THR A 378 5.79 13.77 -6.81
C THR A 378 5.40 14.88 -5.83
N ALA A 379 5.74 14.75 -4.54
CA ALA A 379 5.47 15.79 -3.54
C ALA A 379 6.23 17.10 -3.86
N VAL A 380 7.49 16.99 -4.26
CA VAL A 380 8.31 18.16 -4.68
C VAL A 380 7.75 18.84 -5.93
N LEU A 381 7.37 18.06 -6.96
CA LEU A 381 6.76 18.62 -8.16
C LEU A 381 5.39 19.25 -7.88
N THR A 382 4.62 18.67 -6.97
CA THR A 382 3.36 19.26 -6.48
C THR A 382 3.62 20.59 -5.75
N ALA A 383 4.68 20.67 -4.95
CA ALA A 383 5.10 21.93 -4.31
C ALA A 383 5.46 23.00 -5.34
N CYS A 384 6.20 22.63 -6.40
CA CYS A 384 6.50 23.53 -7.52
C CYS A 384 5.21 24.00 -8.23
N ASN A 385 4.21 23.10 -8.42
CA ASN A 385 2.91 23.45 -9.02
C ASN A 385 2.16 24.51 -8.20
N HIS A 386 2.06 24.30 -6.90
CA HIS A 386 1.35 25.24 -6.02
C HIS A 386 2.08 26.58 -5.88
N ALA A 387 3.41 26.57 -5.93
CA ALA A 387 4.23 27.79 -5.87
C ALA A 387 4.45 28.47 -7.24
N GLY A 388 4.04 27.85 -8.34
CA GLY A 388 4.27 28.37 -9.71
C GLY A 388 5.74 28.38 -10.13
N LEU A 389 6.59 27.55 -9.53
CA LEU A 389 8.04 27.53 -9.74
C LEU A 389 8.43 26.60 -10.91
N LEU A 390 8.19 27.08 -12.15
CA LEU A 390 8.39 26.28 -13.37
C LEU A 390 9.83 25.79 -13.51
N ASP A 391 10.82 26.67 -13.39
CA ASP A 391 12.22 26.33 -13.63
C ASP A 391 12.72 25.27 -12.64
N LYS A 392 12.38 25.41 -11.36
CA LYS A 392 12.72 24.42 -10.33
C LYS A 392 12.03 23.07 -10.59
N GLY A 393 10.76 23.08 -10.97
CA GLY A 393 10.04 21.84 -11.28
C GLY A 393 10.66 21.07 -12.43
N VAL A 394 11.03 21.77 -13.52
CA VAL A 394 11.75 21.18 -14.66
C VAL A 394 13.12 20.65 -14.22
N GLU A 395 13.85 21.38 -13.37
CA GLU A 395 15.14 20.95 -12.83
C GLU A 395 15.01 19.64 -12.03
N TYR A 396 14.06 19.57 -11.08
CA TYR A 396 13.84 18.36 -10.27
C TYR A 396 13.37 17.17 -11.11
N PHE A 397 12.51 17.39 -12.09
CA PHE A 397 12.09 16.34 -13.02
C PHE A 397 13.28 15.76 -13.80
N ASN A 398 14.17 16.60 -14.33
CA ASN A 398 15.36 16.16 -15.04
C ASN A 398 16.35 15.43 -14.11
N LYS A 399 16.48 15.87 -12.86
CA LYS A 399 17.33 15.24 -11.84
C LYS A 399 16.83 13.83 -11.46
N MET A 400 15.56 13.48 -11.69
CA MET A 400 15.06 12.12 -11.43
C MET A 400 15.92 11.08 -12.13
N THR A 401 16.14 11.25 -13.43
CA THR A 401 16.92 10.29 -14.23
C THR A 401 18.42 10.49 -14.04
N SER A 402 18.90 11.75 -14.08
CA SER A 402 20.34 12.04 -14.09
C SER A 402 21.02 11.79 -12.75
N ASN A 403 20.37 12.15 -11.64
CA ASN A 403 20.99 12.13 -10.31
C ASN A 403 20.50 10.98 -9.44
N TYR A 404 19.23 10.59 -9.58
CA TYR A 404 18.61 9.57 -8.72
C TYR A 404 18.39 8.24 -9.43
N GLY A 405 18.59 8.15 -10.75
CA GLY A 405 18.41 6.92 -11.54
C GLY A 405 16.96 6.43 -11.58
N LEU A 406 16.00 7.34 -11.37
CA LEU A 406 14.57 7.06 -11.35
C LEU A 406 13.96 7.44 -12.69
N SER A 407 13.31 6.51 -13.37
CA SER A 407 12.54 6.83 -14.59
C SER A 407 11.20 7.45 -14.19
N PRO A 408 10.88 8.68 -14.65
CA PRO A 408 9.59 9.30 -14.34
C PRO A 408 8.42 8.41 -14.75
N ASP A 409 7.42 8.29 -13.89
CA ASP A 409 6.16 7.60 -14.16
C ASP A 409 5.04 8.60 -14.54
N ILE A 410 3.83 8.10 -14.74
CA ILE A 410 2.70 8.91 -15.19
C ILE A 410 2.36 10.06 -14.23
N ASP A 411 2.60 9.88 -12.91
CA ASP A 411 2.26 10.89 -11.90
C ASP A 411 3.21 12.08 -11.97
N GLN A 412 4.52 11.85 -12.18
CA GLN A 412 5.48 12.94 -12.34
C GLN A 412 5.26 13.67 -13.68
N TYR A 413 4.95 12.94 -14.76
CA TYR A 413 4.54 13.58 -16.01
C TYR A 413 3.29 14.43 -15.83
N ALA A 414 2.28 13.95 -15.11
CA ALA A 414 1.07 14.72 -14.81
C ALA A 414 1.39 16.01 -14.05
N CYS A 415 2.27 15.95 -13.03
CA CYS A 415 2.72 17.13 -12.29
C CYS A 415 3.44 18.14 -13.20
N LEU A 416 4.33 17.68 -14.09
CA LEU A 416 5.08 18.57 -14.97
C LEU A 416 4.19 19.20 -16.04
N ILE A 417 3.25 18.43 -16.61
CA ILE A 417 2.25 18.93 -17.56
C ILE A 417 1.38 20.02 -16.92
N ASP A 418 0.88 19.75 -15.70
CA ASP A 418 0.10 20.73 -14.93
C ASP A 418 0.90 22.00 -14.64
N LEU A 419 2.19 21.86 -14.30
CA LEU A 419 3.09 22.99 -14.05
C LEU A 419 3.30 23.87 -15.28
N TYR A 420 3.56 23.26 -16.45
CA TYR A 420 3.63 24.01 -17.72
C TYR A 420 2.30 24.69 -18.06
N ALA A 421 1.20 23.96 -17.92
CA ALA A 421 -0.12 24.45 -18.26
C ALA A 421 -0.57 25.61 -17.36
N ARG A 422 -0.35 25.52 -16.04
CA ARG A 422 -0.65 26.62 -15.08
C ARG A 422 0.20 27.85 -15.29
N ASN A 423 1.42 27.70 -15.80
CA ASN A 423 2.29 28.83 -16.14
C ASN A 423 2.02 29.40 -17.56
N GLY A 424 0.95 28.95 -18.25
CA GLY A 424 0.54 29.44 -19.56
C GLY A 424 1.29 28.83 -20.75
N ASN A 425 2.23 27.94 -20.51
CA ASN A 425 3.00 27.27 -21.56
C ASN A 425 2.22 26.08 -22.14
N LEU A 426 1.01 26.34 -22.64
CA LEU A 426 0.08 25.30 -23.10
C LEU A 426 0.64 24.46 -24.25
N SER A 427 1.44 25.06 -25.17
CA SER A 427 2.07 24.31 -26.27
C SER A 427 3.04 23.26 -25.75
N LYS A 428 3.94 23.66 -24.82
CA LYS A 428 4.88 22.70 -24.23
C LYS A 428 4.19 21.62 -23.41
N ALA A 429 3.11 21.95 -22.69
CA ALA A 429 2.30 20.98 -21.96
C ALA A 429 1.70 19.95 -22.92
N ARG A 430 1.16 20.40 -24.07
CA ARG A 430 0.62 19.52 -25.12
C ARG A 430 1.70 18.64 -25.75
N ASP A 431 2.85 19.21 -26.10
CA ASP A 431 3.97 18.46 -26.66
C ASP A 431 4.41 17.35 -25.69
N LEU A 432 4.51 17.64 -24.40
CA LEU A 432 4.85 16.66 -23.36
C LEU A 432 3.79 15.56 -23.22
N ILE A 433 2.50 15.87 -23.38
CA ILE A 433 1.43 14.86 -23.40
C ILE A 433 1.63 13.87 -24.56
N GLN A 434 2.14 14.35 -25.71
CA GLN A 434 2.37 13.51 -26.89
C GLN A 434 3.68 12.70 -26.81
N GLU A 435 4.70 13.25 -26.14
CA GLU A 435 6.04 12.65 -26.05
C GLU A 435 6.17 11.65 -24.89
N MET A 436 5.29 11.71 -23.88
CA MET A 436 5.40 10.82 -22.73
C MET A 436 5.19 9.35 -23.12
N PRO A 437 5.88 8.40 -22.46
CA PRO A 437 5.83 6.97 -22.82
C PRO A 437 4.59 6.24 -22.29
N TYR A 438 3.58 6.98 -21.84
CA TYR A 438 2.36 6.45 -21.24
C TYR A 438 1.13 7.02 -21.93
N ASP A 439 0.03 6.26 -21.97
CA ASP A 439 -1.26 6.78 -22.43
C ASP A 439 -1.79 7.82 -21.42
N PRO A 440 -2.12 9.05 -21.85
CA PRO A 440 -2.62 10.10 -20.96
C PRO A 440 -3.92 9.66 -20.28
N ASN A 441 -3.98 9.80 -18.96
CA ASN A 441 -5.18 9.48 -18.17
C ASN A 441 -6.14 10.68 -18.05
N TYR A 442 -7.31 10.44 -17.44
CA TYR A 442 -8.33 11.46 -17.21
C TYR A 442 -7.80 12.68 -16.44
N VAL A 443 -6.92 12.47 -15.46
CA VAL A 443 -6.38 13.56 -14.61
C VAL A 443 -5.54 14.53 -15.44
N ILE A 444 -4.66 14.02 -16.31
CA ILE A 444 -3.80 14.82 -17.20
C ILE A 444 -4.65 15.70 -18.11
N TRP A 445 -5.59 15.11 -18.82
CA TRP A 445 -6.45 15.88 -19.74
C TRP A 445 -7.36 16.86 -19.00
N SER A 446 -7.84 16.52 -17.81
CA SER A 446 -8.70 17.39 -17.00
C SER A 446 -7.96 18.62 -16.47
N SER A 447 -6.71 18.46 -15.98
CA SER A 447 -5.88 19.60 -15.55
C SER A 447 -5.49 20.49 -16.72
N PHE A 448 -5.16 19.89 -17.87
CA PHE A 448 -4.84 20.60 -19.10
C PHE A 448 -6.04 21.40 -19.63
N LEU A 449 -7.25 20.81 -19.69
CA LEU A 449 -8.49 21.50 -20.06
C LEU A 449 -8.80 22.67 -19.11
N SER A 450 -8.56 22.49 -17.82
CA SER A 450 -8.75 23.53 -16.82
C SER A 450 -7.82 24.73 -17.06
N SER A 451 -6.59 24.46 -17.44
CA SER A 451 -5.62 25.51 -17.81
C SER A 451 -5.99 26.19 -19.15
N CYS A 452 -6.46 25.44 -20.14
CA CYS A 452 -7.00 26.01 -21.39
C CYS A 452 -8.18 26.95 -21.12
N LYS A 453 -9.04 26.65 -20.14
CA LYS A 453 -10.11 27.54 -19.68
C LYS A 453 -9.54 28.83 -19.07
N ILE A 454 -8.48 28.77 -18.26
CA ILE A 454 -7.86 29.94 -17.62
C ILE A 454 -7.28 30.87 -18.69
N TYR A 455 -6.56 30.34 -19.66
CA TYR A 455 -5.90 31.14 -20.70
C TYR A 455 -6.77 31.37 -21.94
N GLY A 456 -7.96 30.79 -22.00
CA GLY A 456 -8.90 30.97 -23.09
C GLY A 456 -8.41 30.38 -24.43
N ASN A 457 -7.63 29.30 -24.39
CA ASN A 457 -7.21 28.61 -25.61
C ASN A 457 -8.31 27.64 -26.07
N VAL A 458 -8.98 28.00 -27.19
CA VAL A 458 -10.12 27.27 -27.70
C VAL A 458 -9.71 25.96 -28.38
N GLU A 459 -8.64 25.97 -29.17
CA GLU A 459 -8.20 24.81 -29.95
C GLU A 459 -7.74 23.67 -29.04
N LEU A 460 -6.80 23.96 -28.15
CA LEU A 460 -6.30 22.98 -27.19
C LEU A 460 -7.36 22.56 -26.16
N GLY A 461 -8.26 23.48 -25.79
CA GLY A 461 -9.39 23.17 -24.93
C GLY A 461 -10.39 22.21 -25.57
N ARG A 462 -10.62 22.32 -26.87
CA ARG A 462 -11.46 21.39 -27.63
C ARG A 462 -10.80 20.00 -27.71
N GLU A 463 -9.53 19.94 -28.10
CA GLU A 463 -8.74 18.70 -28.14
C GLU A 463 -8.83 17.95 -26.80
N ALA A 464 -8.54 18.64 -25.69
CA ALA A 464 -8.59 18.03 -24.35
C ALA A 464 -10.01 17.56 -23.95
N ALA A 465 -11.04 18.32 -24.29
CA ALA A 465 -12.41 17.94 -24.00
C ALA A 465 -12.85 16.72 -24.81
N ASP A 466 -12.44 16.63 -26.08
CA ASP A 466 -12.76 15.50 -26.95
C ASP A 466 -12.12 14.20 -26.40
N GLU A 467 -10.87 14.24 -25.92
CA GLU A 467 -10.21 13.09 -25.30
C GLU A 467 -10.90 12.67 -23.98
N LEU A 468 -11.27 13.63 -23.13
CA LEU A 468 -12.01 13.34 -21.89
C LEU A 468 -13.38 12.72 -22.16
N VAL A 469 -14.09 13.20 -23.18
CA VAL A 469 -15.40 12.66 -23.60
C VAL A 469 -15.27 11.25 -24.16
N LYS A 470 -14.16 10.90 -24.82
CA LYS A 470 -13.89 9.51 -25.25
C LYS A 470 -13.71 8.59 -24.07
N MET A 471 -13.00 9.05 -23.02
CA MET A 471 -12.75 8.27 -21.80
C MET A 471 -14.02 8.09 -20.97
N GLU A 472 -14.75 9.19 -20.73
CA GLU A 472 -15.95 9.21 -19.89
C GLU A 472 -17.12 9.95 -20.58
N PRO A 473 -17.84 9.31 -21.49
CA PRO A 473 -18.88 9.96 -22.28
C PRO A 473 -20.06 10.55 -21.49
N CYS A 474 -20.31 10.02 -20.28
CA CYS A 474 -21.42 10.43 -19.42
C CYS A 474 -21.03 11.49 -18.38
N ASN A 475 -19.75 11.84 -18.27
CA ASN A 475 -19.29 12.85 -17.32
C ASN A 475 -19.60 14.26 -17.83
N ALA A 476 -20.29 15.06 -17.02
CA ALA A 476 -20.68 16.43 -17.37
C ALA A 476 -19.50 17.43 -17.36
N ALA A 477 -18.44 17.17 -16.59
CA ALA A 477 -17.36 18.13 -16.33
C ALA A 477 -16.63 18.60 -17.59
N PRO A 478 -16.22 17.75 -18.55
CA PRO A 478 -15.57 18.17 -19.78
C PRO A 478 -16.44 19.11 -20.62
N TYR A 479 -17.73 18.77 -20.77
CA TYR A 479 -18.67 19.58 -21.55
C TYR A 479 -18.85 20.97 -20.92
N LEU A 480 -19.05 21.04 -19.60
CA LEU A 480 -19.23 22.31 -18.90
C LEU A 480 -17.97 23.17 -18.98
N THR A 481 -16.80 22.57 -18.84
CA THR A 481 -15.53 23.30 -18.91
C THR A 481 -15.29 23.83 -20.32
N LEU A 482 -15.55 23.02 -21.38
CA LEU A 482 -15.45 23.46 -22.75
C LEU A 482 -16.46 24.59 -23.09
N ALA A 483 -17.70 24.47 -22.59
CA ALA A 483 -18.67 25.54 -22.73
C ALA A 483 -18.20 26.85 -22.10
N HIS A 484 -17.49 26.79 -20.95
CA HIS A 484 -16.89 27.97 -20.35
C HIS A 484 -15.72 28.52 -21.16
N VAL A 485 -14.87 27.68 -21.79
CA VAL A 485 -13.82 28.13 -22.72
C VAL A 485 -14.44 28.93 -23.88
N TYR A 486 -15.46 28.40 -24.50
CA TYR A 486 -16.19 29.08 -25.60
C TYR A 486 -16.85 30.39 -25.16
N ALA A 487 -17.53 30.38 -24.00
CA ALA A 487 -18.21 31.56 -23.48
C ALA A 487 -17.22 32.71 -23.19
N ARG A 488 -16.01 32.43 -22.65
CA ARG A 488 -14.97 33.46 -22.46
C ARG A 488 -14.49 34.10 -23.76
N LYS A 489 -14.61 33.43 -24.88
CA LYS A 489 -14.26 33.96 -26.22
C LYS A 489 -15.46 34.51 -26.96
N GLY A 490 -16.66 34.54 -26.36
CA GLY A 490 -17.87 35.03 -27.00
C GLY A 490 -18.46 34.10 -28.07
N LEU A 491 -18.04 32.84 -28.13
CA LEU A 491 -18.46 31.84 -29.10
C LEU A 491 -19.77 31.18 -28.62
N TRP A 492 -20.85 31.96 -28.65
CA TRP A 492 -22.15 31.53 -28.07
C TRP A 492 -22.83 30.40 -28.84
N ASN A 493 -22.58 30.29 -30.16
CA ASN A 493 -23.10 29.21 -30.98
C ASN A 493 -22.54 27.86 -30.57
N GLU A 494 -21.24 27.80 -30.32
CA GLU A 494 -20.52 26.62 -29.86
C GLU A 494 -20.96 26.23 -28.43
N VAL A 495 -21.21 27.23 -27.56
CA VAL A 495 -21.81 26.98 -26.24
C VAL A 495 -23.16 26.30 -26.34
N ALA A 496 -24.03 26.80 -27.26
CA ALA A 496 -25.34 26.21 -27.47
C ALA A 496 -25.26 24.78 -28.03
N GLU A 497 -24.28 24.51 -28.90
CA GLU A 497 -24.07 23.17 -29.45
C GLU A 497 -23.60 22.17 -28.38
N VAL A 498 -22.64 22.53 -27.54
CA VAL A 498 -22.19 21.68 -26.41
C VAL A 498 -23.34 21.38 -25.46
N ARG A 499 -24.19 22.37 -25.15
CA ARG A 499 -25.38 22.16 -24.30
C ARG A 499 -26.42 21.25 -24.98
N ARG A 500 -26.61 21.35 -26.29
CA ARG A 500 -27.48 20.47 -27.07
C ARG A 500 -26.96 19.02 -27.03
N LEU A 501 -25.64 18.82 -27.19
CA LEU A 501 -24.99 17.51 -27.06
C LEU A 501 -25.21 16.89 -25.68
N MET A 502 -25.08 17.67 -24.61
CA MET A 502 -25.37 17.20 -23.25
C MET A 502 -26.83 16.74 -23.10
N GLN A 503 -27.79 17.52 -23.66
CA GLN A 503 -29.20 17.15 -23.62
C GLN A 503 -29.50 15.89 -24.43
N GLN A 504 -28.94 15.75 -25.62
CA GLN A 504 -29.09 14.55 -26.46
C GLN A 504 -28.55 13.29 -25.75
N ARG A 505 -27.42 13.41 -25.05
CA ARG A 505 -26.80 12.32 -24.28
C ARG A 505 -27.40 12.15 -22.88
N ARG A 506 -28.43 12.92 -22.51
CA ARG A 506 -29.09 12.93 -21.19
C ARG A 506 -28.14 13.18 -20.04
N ILE A 507 -27.04 13.91 -20.25
CA ILE A 507 -26.05 14.26 -19.24
C ILE A 507 -26.60 15.41 -18.42
N ARG A 508 -26.71 15.21 -17.09
CA ARG A 508 -27.16 16.25 -16.14
C ARG A 508 -25.97 16.75 -15.32
N LYS A 509 -25.96 18.06 -15.05
CA LYS A 509 -25.02 18.63 -14.08
C LYS A 509 -25.41 18.10 -12.71
N PRO A 510 -24.47 17.48 -11.95
CA PRO A 510 -24.72 17.13 -10.56
C PRO A 510 -25.02 18.38 -9.73
N ALA A 511 -25.90 18.25 -8.74
CA ALA A 511 -26.19 19.34 -7.79
C ALA A 511 -24.90 19.69 -7.03
N GLY A 512 -24.60 20.98 -6.94
CA GLY A 512 -23.50 21.44 -6.09
C GLY A 512 -23.98 21.43 -4.62
N TRP A 513 -23.17 20.85 -3.74
CA TRP A 513 -23.36 20.91 -2.28
C TRP A 513 -22.29 21.85 -1.72
N SER A 514 -22.70 22.75 -0.82
CA SER A 514 -21.79 23.55 -0.01
C SER A 514 -22.16 23.33 1.46
N TRP A 515 -21.14 23.05 2.28
CA TRP A 515 -21.30 22.93 3.72
C TRP A 515 -20.73 24.20 4.36
N VAL A 516 -21.44 24.75 5.31
CA VAL A 516 -20.93 25.78 6.22
C VAL A 516 -21.05 25.16 7.62
N ASP A 517 -19.90 24.92 8.25
CA ASP A 517 -19.88 24.53 9.65
C ASP A 517 -20.35 25.74 10.48
N ASP A 518 -21.54 25.66 11.04
CA ASP A 518 -22.07 26.65 11.99
C ASP A 518 -21.34 26.50 13.33
N VAL A 519 -20.20 27.18 13.46
CA VAL A 519 -19.38 27.21 14.69
C VAL A 519 -20.00 28.11 15.80
N THR A 520 -21.19 28.64 15.57
CA THR A 520 -21.76 29.68 16.45
C THR A 520 -23.01 29.23 17.22
N HIS A 521 -23.08 28.06 17.85
CA HIS A 521 -24.11 27.83 18.89
C HIS A 521 -23.70 26.82 19.96
N GLN A 522 -22.65 27.15 20.74
CA GLN A 522 -22.48 26.61 22.10
C GLN A 522 -21.82 27.62 23.05
N GLN A 523 -22.40 28.81 23.14
CA GLN A 523 -22.17 29.70 24.27
C GLN A 523 -23.47 30.43 24.60
N SER A 524 -24.37 29.76 25.28
CA SER A 524 -25.36 30.40 26.14
C SER A 524 -26.33 29.34 26.67
N ASN A 525 -25.95 28.68 27.74
CA ASN A 525 -26.87 28.16 28.79
C ASN A 525 -26.03 27.59 29.94
N GLU A 526 -25.36 28.50 30.64
CA GLU A 526 -25.07 28.38 32.07
C GLU A 526 -25.45 29.71 32.70
N ASN A 527 -26.65 29.73 33.24
CA ASN A 527 -27.10 30.58 34.35
C ASN A 527 -28.05 29.80 35.21
#